data_a8c210d7795bceae9e9c3dadd9d16c9a
#
_entry.id   a8c210d7795bceae9e9c3dadd9d16c9a
#
_cell.length_a   1.000
_cell.length_b   1.000
_cell.length_c   1.000
_cell.angle_alpha   90.00
_cell.angle_beta   90.00
_cell.angle_gamma   90.00
#
_symmetry.space_group_name_H-M   'P 1'
#
loop_
_entity.id
_entity.type
_entity.pdbx_description
1 polymer ?
#
loop_
_entity_poly.entity_id
_entity_poly.type
_entity_poly.pdbx_seq_one_letter_code
_entity_poly.pdbx_strand_id
1 'polypeptide(L)'
;MHAKNRISSSGHSTPSPPASPLRSPRYRHGRKPGRFSPFQPGRTVAHHVAWLLLSVLLRRQGIFLFAPLIYISGMLIYMGTVSFDVVPLVKHRPAPGSVYRSPQVYEKLKIEMNEDCSSADAILTIWKNSYKGGEWRPCVSKPSEGLPESNGYIYICNAVAVAGYLNATLLIPNFHFHSIWRDPSKFKDIYDEDYFISALENNVQVVDKIPEYIMERFDHNLTNVYNFKIKAWSSIQYYRDEVLPKLLEEKIIRISPFANRLSFDAPPAVQRLRCLANYEALRFSSTILSLGETLVARMKKLSANTGGKYVSVHLRFEEDMVAFSCCVFDGGEQEKEDMKNARERGWKGKFTKPGRVIRPGAIRINGKCPLTPLEVGLMLRGMGFGNNTYIFLASGKIYNAEKTMAPLLDMFPNLQTKQMLASEEELAPYKNFSSRMAAIDYTVCLHSEVFVTTQGGNFPHFLMGHRRYLFGGHSKTIRPDKRKLALLFDNPNIGWKSFKRQMLNMRSHSDSKGFELKKLVDSIYTFPCPDCMCRTNKSTNPGSSSAT
;
A
#
# COMPACT_ATOMS: atom_id res chain seq x y z
N MET A 1 -50.78 38.56 10.88
CA MET A 1 -51.43 38.06 12.15
C MET A 1 -50.41 37.23 12.89
N HIS A 2 -49.98 37.77 13.96
CA HIS A 2 -49.60 37.29 15.29
C HIS A 2 -48.70 36.02 15.35
N ALA A 3 -47.50 36.17 15.75
CA ALA A 3 -46.90 36.47 17.09
C ALA A 3 -46.81 35.16 17.94
N LYS A 4 -45.78 34.80 18.59
CA LYS A 4 -44.83 35.40 19.54
C LYS A 4 -43.85 34.33 20.08
N ASN A 5 -42.59 34.65 20.16
CA ASN A 5 -41.74 34.72 21.37
C ASN A 5 -41.54 33.43 22.23
N ARG A 6 -40.27 33.05 22.53
CA ARG A 6 -39.31 33.59 23.51
C ARG A 6 -38.02 32.79 23.49
N ILE A 7 -36.82 33.38 23.34
CA ILE A 7 -35.84 33.82 24.37
C ILE A 7 -35.34 32.65 25.26
N SER A 8 -34.11 32.28 25.31
CA SER A 8 -32.75 32.75 25.54
C SER A 8 -31.96 31.54 26.04
N SER A 9 -30.75 31.34 25.81
CA SER A 9 -29.66 31.93 26.56
C SER A 9 -28.31 31.50 25.97
N SER A 10 -27.38 32.41 26.03
CA SER A 10 -25.96 32.37 25.74
C SER A 10 -25.21 31.18 26.34
N GLY A 11 -24.33 30.57 25.51
CA GLY A 11 -23.28 29.70 25.97
C GLY A 11 -22.07 29.83 25.04
N HIS A 12 -21.07 30.58 25.52
CA HIS A 12 -19.77 30.66 24.89
C HIS A 12 -19.16 29.25 24.79
N SER A 13 -18.82 28.81 23.60
CA SER A 13 -17.97 27.67 23.38
C SER A 13 -16.67 28.11 22.71
N THR A 14 -15.61 28.03 23.48
CA THR A 14 -14.21 28.11 23.05
C THR A 14 -13.87 27.01 22.03
N PRO A 15 -13.01 27.28 21.05
CA PRO A 15 -12.62 26.27 20.05
C PRO A 15 -11.66 25.25 20.67
N SER A 16 -11.98 23.97 20.49
CA SER A 16 -11.12 22.84 20.86
C SER A 16 -9.92 22.71 19.91
N PRO A 17 -8.75 22.29 20.42
CA PRO A 17 -7.55 22.06 19.60
C PRO A 17 -7.65 20.77 18.77
N PRO A 18 -6.84 20.64 17.71
CA PRO A 18 -6.94 19.54 16.75
C PRO A 18 -6.51 18.20 17.36
N ALA A 19 -7.28 17.17 17.07
CA ALA A 19 -7.09 15.80 17.53
C ALA A 19 -5.79 15.18 17.03
N SER A 20 -5.01 14.66 17.97
CA SER A 20 -3.85 13.80 17.74
C SER A 20 -4.25 12.39 17.26
N PRO A 21 -3.38 11.65 16.56
CA PRO A 21 -3.75 10.39 15.91
C PRO A 21 -4.03 9.27 16.92
N LEU A 22 -5.07 8.53 16.65
CA LEU A 22 -5.61 7.38 17.36
C LEU A 22 -4.54 6.36 17.80
N ARG A 23 -4.42 6.17 19.09
CA ARG A 23 -3.81 5.01 19.73
C ARG A 23 -4.79 3.84 19.74
N SER A 24 -4.32 2.67 19.37
CA SER A 24 -5.05 1.41 19.48
C SER A 24 -5.47 1.09 20.92
N PRO A 25 -6.64 0.51 21.15
CA PRO A 25 -7.07 0.14 22.51
C PRO A 25 -6.27 -1.04 23.05
N ARG A 26 -5.65 -0.88 24.19
CA ARG A 26 -5.09 -1.97 25.01
C ARG A 26 -6.25 -2.68 25.72
N TYR A 27 -6.39 -3.97 25.50
CA TYR A 27 -7.22 -4.85 26.31
C TYR A 27 -6.71 -4.86 27.76
N ARG A 28 -7.57 -4.44 28.67
CA ARG A 28 -7.36 -4.56 30.11
C ARG A 28 -8.16 -5.76 30.60
N HIS A 29 -7.49 -6.81 31.00
CA HIS A 29 -8.12 -7.88 31.78
C HIS A 29 -8.54 -7.35 33.15
N GLY A 30 -9.81 -7.37 33.44
CA GLY A 30 -10.35 -7.09 34.74
C GLY A 30 -10.04 -8.21 35.72
N ARG A 31 -9.34 -7.89 36.81
CA ARG A 31 -9.28 -8.72 38.02
C ARG A 31 -10.26 -8.16 39.02
N LYS A 32 -11.14 -9.02 39.51
CA LYS A 32 -12.03 -8.75 40.63
C LYS A 32 -11.22 -8.44 41.90
N PRO A 33 -11.63 -7.49 42.76
CA PRO A 33 -10.94 -7.22 44.01
C PRO A 33 -11.34 -8.26 45.07
N GLY A 34 -10.35 -9.01 45.54
CA GLY A 34 -10.46 -9.82 46.75
C GLY A 34 -10.43 -8.91 47.98
N ARG A 35 -11.38 -9.11 48.90
CA ARG A 35 -11.39 -8.51 50.21
C ARG A 35 -10.14 -8.93 50.99
N PHE A 36 -9.30 -7.97 51.39
CA PHE A 36 -8.27 -8.18 52.39
C PHE A 36 -8.56 -7.38 53.62
N SER A 37 -8.55 -8.10 54.75
CA SER A 37 -8.54 -7.59 56.12
C SER A 37 -7.31 -6.72 56.39
N PRO A 38 -7.36 -5.71 57.25
CA PRO A 38 -6.20 -4.88 57.54
C PRO A 38 -5.31 -5.60 58.57
N PHE A 39 -4.15 -6.05 58.12
CA PHE A 39 -3.03 -6.40 59.00
C PHE A 39 -2.29 -5.09 59.33
N GLN A 40 -2.18 -4.77 60.62
CA GLN A 40 -1.30 -3.70 61.09
C GLN A 40 0.16 -4.19 61.06
N PRO A 41 1.06 -3.58 60.32
CA PRO A 41 2.48 -3.85 60.47
C PRO A 41 3.06 -2.97 61.57
N GLY A 42 3.75 -3.58 62.52
CA GLY A 42 4.56 -2.88 63.52
C GLY A 42 5.54 -1.91 62.88
N ARG A 43 5.53 -0.69 63.35
CA ARG A 43 6.42 0.38 62.90
C ARG A 43 7.87 0.01 63.22
N THR A 44 8.63 -0.38 62.24
CA THR A 44 10.10 -0.60 62.38
C THR A 44 10.80 0.74 62.57
N VAL A 45 11.94 0.73 63.33
CA VAL A 45 12.79 1.92 63.56
C VAL A 45 13.09 2.68 62.29
N ALA A 46 13.25 1.97 61.18
CA ALA A 46 13.48 2.53 59.84
C ALA A 46 12.31 3.47 59.40
N HIS A 47 11.05 3.12 59.75
CA HIS A 47 9.87 3.95 59.42
C HIS A 47 9.84 5.26 60.25
N HIS A 48 10.30 5.21 61.49
CA HIS A 48 10.39 6.42 62.35
C HIS A 48 11.51 7.34 61.86
N VAL A 49 12.64 6.79 61.44
CA VAL A 49 13.76 7.57 60.89
C VAL A 49 13.34 8.19 59.53
N ALA A 50 12.68 7.46 58.66
CA ALA A 50 12.19 7.97 57.40
C ALA A 50 11.15 9.09 57.58
N TRP A 51 10.26 8.97 58.62
CA TRP A 51 9.26 10.00 58.94
C TRP A 51 9.89 11.25 59.56
N LEU A 52 10.92 11.10 60.40
CA LEU A 52 11.71 12.19 60.96
C LEU A 52 12.45 12.95 59.85
N LEU A 53 13.13 12.26 58.93
CA LEU A 53 13.80 12.87 57.80
C LEU A 53 12.80 13.62 56.89
N LEU A 54 11.63 13.03 56.60
CA LEU A 54 10.60 13.66 55.81
C LEU A 54 10.00 14.90 56.50
N SER A 55 9.84 14.87 57.83
CA SER A 55 9.33 16.00 58.60
C SER A 55 10.33 17.17 58.69
N VAL A 56 11.64 16.88 58.69
CA VAL A 56 12.72 17.89 58.61
C VAL A 56 12.80 18.49 57.22
N LEU A 57 12.63 17.70 56.18
CA LEU A 57 12.58 18.15 54.80
C LEU A 57 11.37 19.06 54.49
N LEU A 58 10.23 18.80 55.12
CA LEU A 58 9.01 19.57 54.92
C LEU A 58 8.95 20.88 55.74
N ARG A 59 9.83 21.08 56.70
CA ARG A 59 9.96 22.40 57.39
C ARG A 59 10.64 23.40 56.45
N ARG A 60 10.02 24.54 56.27
CA ARG A 60 10.39 25.63 55.33
C ARG A 60 11.87 26.05 55.37
N GLN A 61 12.60 25.76 56.43
CA GLN A 61 14.04 26.03 56.56
C GLN A 61 14.94 24.84 56.15
N GLY A 62 14.44 23.60 56.16
CA GLY A 62 15.19 22.41 55.75
C GLY A 62 15.43 22.30 54.25
N ILE A 63 14.53 22.89 53.44
CA ILE A 63 14.66 22.86 51.97
C ILE A 63 15.94 23.58 51.53
N PHE A 64 16.30 24.70 52.14
CA PHE A 64 17.51 25.44 51.77
C PHE A 64 18.82 24.73 52.19
N LEU A 65 18.78 23.90 53.22
CA LEU A 65 19.94 23.12 53.67
C LEU A 65 20.21 21.88 52.82
N PHE A 66 19.15 21.25 52.32
CA PHE A 66 19.25 20.02 51.52
C PHE A 66 19.19 20.23 50.00
N ALA A 67 18.76 21.41 49.53
CA ALA A 67 18.71 21.73 48.10
C ALA A 67 20.08 21.57 47.40
N PRO A 68 21.21 22.01 47.97
CA PRO A 68 22.52 21.77 47.36
C PRO A 68 22.88 20.27 47.29
N LEU A 69 22.56 19.51 48.33
CA LEU A 69 22.82 18.07 48.39
C LEU A 69 21.96 17.29 47.36
N ILE A 70 20.70 17.65 47.22
CA ILE A 70 19.78 17.06 46.21
C ILE A 70 20.24 17.45 44.82
N TYR A 71 20.69 18.71 44.62
CA TYR A 71 21.23 19.16 43.34
C TYR A 71 22.54 18.44 42.99
N ILE A 72 23.46 18.30 43.90
CA ILE A 72 24.73 17.58 43.71
C ILE A 72 24.48 16.10 43.48
N SER A 73 23.56 15.45 44.23
CA SER A 73 23.17 14.04 44.02
C SER A 73 22.47 13.86 42.70
N GLY A 74 21.57 14.75 42.31
CA GLY A 74 20.92 14.75 40.98
C GLY A 74 21.92 14.94 39.86
N MET A 75 22.91 15.82 40.04
CA MET A 75 23.94 16.07 39.05
C MET A 75 24.95 14.91 38.97
N LEU A 76 25.25 14.22 40.08
CA LEU A 76 26.07 13.01 40.09
C LEU A 76 25.37 11.84 39.46
N ILE A 77 24.06 11.67 39.69
CA ILE A 77 23.22 10.68 38.99
C ILE A 77 23.13 11.00 37.51
N TYR A 78 22.92 12.28 37.16
CA TYR A 78 22.87 12.74 35.78
C TYR A 78 24.20 12.52 35.06
N MET A 79 25.32 12.92 35.69
CA MET A 79 26.66 12.65 35.11
C MET A 79 27.00 11.18 35.09
N GLY A 80 26.57 10.38 36.07
CA GLY A 80 26.71 8.92 36.05
C GLY A 80 25.91 8.27 34.95
N THR A 81 24.74 8.78 34.64
CA THR A 81 23.92 8.25 33.52
C THR A 81 24.39 8.73 32.15
N VAL A 82 25.12 9.86 32.08
CA VAL A 82 25.65 10.40 30.80
C VAL A 82 27.09 9.92 30.54
N SER A 83 27.88 9.61 31.59
CA SER A 83 29.30 9.30 31.47
C SER A 83 29.63 7.81 31.48
N PHE A 84 28.71 6.96 31.83
CA PHE A 84 28.88 5.52 31.69
C PHE A 84 27.94 5.00 30.61
N ASP A 85 28.44 4.89 29.39
CA ASP A 85 28.04 3.82 28.49
C ASP A 85 28.43 2.48 29.17
N VAL A 86 27.82 2.17 30.29
CA VAL A 86 27.69 0.80 30.73
C VAL A 86 26.73 0.16 29.73
N VAL A 87 27.30 -0.29 28.62
CA VAL A 87 26.63 -1.27 27.77
C VAL A 87 26.21 -2.38 28.73
N PRO A 88 24.94 -2.52 29.06
CA PRO A 88 24.51 -3.62 29.91
C PRO A 88 24.87 -4.89 29.16
N LEU A 89 25.75 -5.69 29.70
CA LEU A 89 26.11 -7.06 29.27
C LEU A 89 24.90 -8.02 29.38
N VAL A 90 23.71 -7.51 29.57
CA VAL A 90 22.48 -8.22 29.33
C VAL A 90 22.35 -8.37 27.82
N LYS A 91 22.74 -9.53 27.29
CA LYS A 91 22.38 -9.96 25.94
C LYS A 91 20.85 -9.95 25.85
N HIS A 92 20.28 -8.78 25.60
CA HIS A 92 18.86 -8.69 25.28
C HIS A 92 18.64 -9.51 24.02
N ARG A 93 17.95 -10.64 24.17
CA ARG A 93 17.50 -11.39 23.01
C ARG A 93 16.70 -10.43 22.14
N PRO A 94 17.04 -10.31 20.86
CA PRO A 94 16.29 -9.43 19.98
C PRO A 94 14.80 -9.81 20.01
N ALA A 95 13.92 -8.81 19.95
CA ALA A 95 12.50 -9.07 19.95
C ALA A 95 12.12 -10.00 18.79
N PRO A 96 11.20 -10.96 18.99
CA PRO A 96 10.75 -11.85 17.92
C PRO A 96 10.32 -11.07 16.68
N GLY A 97 10.73 -11.52 15.49
CA GLY A 97 10.44 -10.88 14.22
C GLY A 97 11.33 -9.66 13.90
N SER A 98 12.31 -9.32 14.74
CA SER A 98 13.20 -8.15 14.54
C SER A 98 14.48 -8.44 13.78
N VAL A 99 14.82 -9.70 13.59
CA VAL A 99 16.05 -10.16 12.92
C VAL A 99 15.69 -11.00 11.71
N TYR A 100 16.35 -10.74 10.58
CA TYR A 100 16.18 -11.55 9.38
C TYR A 100 16.82 -12.93 9.58
N ARG A 101 15.98 -13.97 9.70
CA ARG A 101 16.39 -15.38 9.89
C ARG A 101 15.77 -16.33 8.87
N SER A 102 15.22 -15.79 7.81
CA SER A 102 14.52 -16.58 6.79
C SER A 102 15.38 -17.68 6.16
N PRO A 103 16.71 -17.50 5.94
CA PRO A 103 17.57 -18.58 5.47
C PRO A 103 17.63 -19.76 6.44
N GLN A 104 17.81 -19.52 7.75
CA GLN A 104 17.85 -20.59 8.76
C GLN A 104 16.51 -21.33 8.85
N VAL A 105 15.40 -20.61 8.72
CA VAL A 105 14.06 -21.21 8.69
C VAL A 105 13.89 -22.06 7.44
N TYR A 106 14.34 -21.59 6.29
CA TYR A 106 14.29 -22.35 5.03
C TYR A 106 15.05 -23.65 5.10
N GLU A 107 16.33 -23.63 5.49
CA GLU A 107 17.14 -24.83 5.60
C GLU A 107 16.50 -25.87 6.52
N LYS A 108 15.89 -25.43 7.61
CA LYS A 108 15.19 -26.33 8.52
C LYS A 108 13.93 -26.95 7.92
N LEU A 109 13.15 -26.15 7.18
CA LEU A 109 11.84 -26.58 6.66
C LEU A 109 11.93 -27.30 5.33
N LYS A 110 13.06 -27.18 4.61
CA LYS A 110 13.23 -27.61 3.21
C LYS A 110 12.87 -29.10 3.00
N ILE A 111 13.32 -29.99 3.89
CA ILE A 111 13.08 -31.44 3.77
C ILE A 111 11.58 -31.74 3.92
N GLU A 112 10.98 -31.36 5.04
CA GLU A 112 9.54 -31.61 5.31
C GLU A 112 8.64 -30.92 4.28
N MET A 113 9.04 -29.75 3.79
CA MET A 113 8.31 -29.02 2.76
C MET A 113 8.30 -29.73 1.41
N ASN A 114 9.41 -30.38 1.03
CA ASN A 114 9.53 -31.09 -0.25
C ASN A 114 8.80 -32.45 -0.22
N GLU A 115 8.74 -33.09 0.94
CA GLU A 115 7.98 -34.33 1.16
C GLU A 115 6.45 -34.09 1.23
N ASP A 116 6.00 -32.84 1.39
CA ASP A 116 4.60 -32.51 1.53
C ASP A 116 3.86 -32.50 0.17
N CYS A 117 3.43 -33.67 -0.26
CA CYS A 117 2.66 -33.88 -1.51
C CYS A 117 1.23 -33.31 -1.48
N SER A 118 0.72 -32.84 -0.33
CA SER A 118 -0.68 -32.38 -0.17
C SER A 118 -1.00 -31.04 -0.87
N SER A 119 -0.05 -30.48 -1.58
CA SER A 119 -0.13 -29.13 -2.20
C SER A 119 -0.42 -29.15 -3.70
N ALA A 120 -0.59 -30.33 -4.32
CA ALA A 120 -0.56 -30.46 -5.79
C ALA A 120 -1.64 -29.69 -6.55
N ASP A 121 -2.82 -29.43 -5.94
CA ASP A 121 -3.97 -28.81 -6.60
C ASP A 121 -4.42 -27.48 -5.97
N ALA A 122 -3.55 -26.82 -5.23
CA ALA A 122 -3.97 -25.62 -4.47
C ALA A 122 -4.56 -24.53 -5.37
N ILE A 123 -4.00 -24.30 -6.56
CA ILE A 123 -4.51 -23.26 -7.48
C ILE A 123 -5.93 -23.57 -7.97
N LEU A 124 -6.30 -24.86 -8.08
CA LEU A 124 -7.61 -25.30 -8.52
C LEU A 124 -8.63 -25.32 -7.38
N THR A 125 -8.19 -25.62 -6.17
CA THR A 125 -9.04 -25.83 -4.98
C THR A 125 -9.15 -24.62 -4.09
N ILE A 126 -8.17 -23.71 -4.12
CA ILE A 126 -8.23 -22.43 -3.43
C ILE A 126 -9.46 -21.67 -3.93
N TRP A 127 -10.34 -21.27 -3.02
CA TRP A 127 -11.59 -20.55 -3.30
C TRP A 127 -12.68 -21.33 -4.07
N LYS A 128 -12.59 -22.67 -4.18
CA LYS A 128 -13.59 -23.49 -4.88
C LYS A 128 -15.04 -23.27 -4.37
N ASN A 129 -15.19 -22.89 -3.09
CA ASN A 129 -16.48 -22.72 -2.42
C ASN A 129 -16.83 -21.27 -2.03
N SER A 130 -15.99 -20.30 -2.34
CA SER A 130 -16.13 -18.95 -1.76
C SER A 130 -16.80 -17.93 -2.66
N TYR A 131 -17.13 -18.27 -3.90
CA TYR A 131 -17.61 -17.29 -4.86
C TYR A 131 -18.76 -17.83 -5.72
N LYS A 132 -19.93 -17.21 -5.56
CA LYS A 132 -21.02 -17.22 -6.53
C LYS A 132 -20.91 -15.91 -7.30
N GLY A 133 -20.32 -15.97 -8.52
CA GLY A 133 -20.09 -14.80 -9.36
C GLY A 133 -21.37 -14.06 -9.73
N GLY A 134 -21.25 -12.77 -10.06
CA GLY A 134 -22.24 -12.05 -10.83
C GLY A 134 -23.22 -11.16 -10.09
N GLU A 135 -22.93 -10.70 -8.84
CA GLU A 135 -23.81 -9.71 -8.20
C GLU A 135 -23.58 -8.27 -8.68
N TRP A 136 -22.43 -8.00 -9.29
CA TRP A 136 -22.02 -6.66 -9.69
C TRP A 136 -21.52 -6.64 -11.13
N ARG A 137 -21.84 -5.55 -11.81
CA ARG A 137 -21.38 -5.27 -13.18
C ARG A 137 -20.87 -3.83 -13.26
N PRO A 138 -19.92 -3.54 -14.15
CA PRO A 138 -19.58 -2.17 -14.51
C PRO A 138 -20.81 -1.35 -14.89
N CYS A 139 -20.92 -0.10 -14.43
CA CYS A 139 -22.06 0.76 -14.77
C CYS A 139 -21.71 2.25 -14.89
N VAL A 140 -20.46 2.56 -15.10
CA VAL A 140 -19.96 3.94 -15.15
C VAL A 140 -20.22 4.57 -16.50
N SER A 141 -20.12 3.81 -17.57
CA SER A 141 -20.49 4.18 -18.94
C SER A 141 -21.44 3.16 -19.53
N LYS A 142 -22.29 3.56 -20.47
CA LYS A 142 -22.95 2.58 -21.37
C LYS A 142 -21.90 2.18 -22.40
N PRO A 143 -21.45 0.94 -22.47
CA PRO A 143 -20.51 0.54 -23.50
C PRO A 143 -21.20 0.57 -24.86
N SER A 144 -20.63 1.29 -25.80
CA SER A 144 -20.66 0.86 -27.18
C SER A 144 -19.72 -0.35 -27.25
N GLU A 145 -20.19 -1.43 -27.82
CA GLU A 145 -19.60 -2.76 -27.96
C GLU A 145 -18.07 -2.81 -28.01
N GLY A 146 -17.49 -3.61 -27.11
CA GLY A 146 -16.05 -3.87 -27.00
C GLY A 146 -15.43 -3.23 -25.77
N LEU A 147 -15.31 -3.98 -24.68
CA LEU A 147 -14.63 -3.55 -23.45
C LEU A 147 -13.14 -3.43 -23.69
N PRO A 148 -12.56 -2.22 -23.77
CA PRO A 148 -11.12 -2.06 -23.63
C PRO A 148 -10.77 -2.04 -22.16
N GLU A 149 -9.75 -2.81 -21.81
CA GLU A 149 -9.17 -2.83 -20.48
C GLU A 149 -8.51 -1.48 -20.17
N SER A 150 -8.98 -0.80 -19.14
CA SER A 150 -8.43 0.50 -18.73
C SER A 150 -7.52 0.36 -17.51
N ASN A 151 -6.39 1.04 -17.56
CA ASN A 151 -5.33 0.97 -16.55
C ASN A 151 -4.89 2.39 -16.16
N GLY A 152 -5.27 2.84 -14.98
CA GLY A 152 -5.02 4.22 -14.58
C GLY A 152 -4.14 4.42 -13.36
N TYR A 153 -3.37 5.50 -13.35
CA TYR A 153 -2.68 6.00 -12.17
C TYR A 153 -3.51 7.06 -11.45
N ILE A 154 -3.45 7.08 -10.09
CA ILE A 154 -4.18 7.98 -9.19
C ILE A 154 -4.15 9.47 -9.63
N TYR A 155 -3.06 9.89 -10.22
CA TYR A 155 -2.84 11.30 -10.57
C TYR A 155 -3.81 11.80 -11.63
N ILE A 156 -4.01 11.02 -12.67
CA ILE A 156 -4.83 11.39 -13.83
C ILE A 156 -6.31 11.36 -13.47
N CYS A 157 -6.78 10.30 -12.81
CA CYS A 157 -8.18 10.14 -12.45
C CYS A 157 -8.70 11.23 -11.51
N ASN A 158 -7.87 11.71 -10.57
CA ASN A 158 -8.22 12.83 -9.71
C ASN A 158 -8.26 14.15 -10.50
N ALA A 159 -7.36 14.35 -11.48
CA ALA A 159 -7.36 15.53 -12.33
C ALA A 159 -8.62 15.59 -13.21
N VAL A 160 -8.98 14.46 -13.83
CA VAL A 160 -10.25 14.34 -14.60
C VAL A 160 -11.45 14.69 -13.73
N ALA A 161 -11.53 14.12 -12.53
CA ALA A 161 -12.64 14.36 -11.62
C ALA A 161 -12.75 15.82 -11.17
N VAL A 162 -11.63 16.47 -10.92
CA VAL A 162 -11.60 17.90 -10.57
C VAL A 162 -11.95 18.76 -11.77
N ALA A 163 -11.37 18.50 -12.95
CA ALA A 163 -11.66 19.25 -14.16
C ALA A 163 -13.16 19.18 -14.52
N GLY A 164 -13.76 17.99 -14.51
CA GLY A 164 -15.18 17.84 -14.77
C GLY A 164 -16.08 18.52 -13.72
N TYR A 165 -15.70 18.48 -12.44
CA TYR A 165 -16.44 19.16 -11.38
C TYR A 165 -16.38 20.70 -11.52
N LEU A 166 -15.25 21.24 -11.96
CA LEU A 166 -15.05 22.68 -12.15
C LEU A 166 -15.51 23.17 -13.53
N ASN A 167 -15.98 22.27 -14.41
CA ASN A 167 -16.25 22.54 -15.83
C ASN A 167 -15.03 23.20 -16.52
N ALA A 168 -13.85 22.65 -16.26
CA ALA A 168 -12.58 23.15 -16.77
C ALA A 168 -11.99 22.18 -17.80
N THR A 169 -11.29 22.73 -18.79
CA THR A 169 -10.51 21.93 -19.75
C THR A 169 -9.30 21.31 -19.09
N LEU A 170 -9.09 20.02 -19.28
CA LEU A 170 -7.93 19.28 -18.81
C LEU A 170 -6.88 19.16 -19.91
N LEU A 171 -5.69 19.66 -19.66
CA LEU A 171 -4.54 19.38 -20.52
C LEU A 171 -3.95 18.01 -20.17
N ILE A 172 -3.67 17.19 -21.17
CA ILE A 172 -2.98 15.90 -20.97
C ILE A 172 -1.69 16.12 -20.19
N PRO A 173 -1.45 15.37 -19.09
CA PRO A 173 -0.32 15.61 -18.22
C PRO A 173 1.00 15.18 -18.85
N ASN A 174 1.98 16.06 -18.77
CA ASN A 174 3.38 15.67 -18.99
C ASN A 174 3.92 14.97 -17.73
N PHE A 175 4.45 13.77 -17.89
CA PHE A 175 5.06 13.06 -16.78
C PHE A 175 6.41 13.66 -16.46
N HIS A 176 6.64 13.96 -15.18
CA HIS A 176 7.93 14.46 -14.73
C HIS A 176 8.97 13.33 -14.72
N PHE A 177 10.14 13.61 -15.28
CA PHE A 177 11.29 12.73 -15.17
C PHE A 177 11.65 12.51 -13.70
N HIS A 178 11.59 11.27 -13.24
CA HIS A 178 11.90 10.91 -11.85
C HIS A 178 13.35 10.42 -11.75
N SER A 179 14.15 11.02 -10.86
CA SER A 179 15.58 10.75 -10.70
C SER A 179 15.92 9.28 -10.41
N ILE A 180 15.02 8.52 -9.80
CA ILE A 180 15.22 7.11 -9.48
C ILE A 180 14.85 6.22 -10.67
N TRP A 181 13.65 6.41 -11.24
CA TRP A 181 13.15 5.56 -12.32
C TRP A 181 13.64 5.95 -13.70
N ARG A 182 14.06 7.19 -13.88
CA ARG A 182 14.68 7.73 -15.11
C ARG A 182 13.92 7.40 -16.39
N ASP A 183 12.58 7.39 -16.30
CA ASP A 183 11.70 7.06 -17.40
C ASP A 183 11.24 8.35 -18.11
N PRO A 184 11.59 8.57 -19.38
CA PRO A 184 11.20 9.73 -20.14
C PRO A 184 9.87 9.55 -20.89
N SER A 185 9.13 8.46 -20.66
CA SER A 185 7.88 8.17 -21.36
C SER A 185 6.87 9.29 -21.19
N LYS A 186 6.24 9.65 -22.30
CA LYS A 186 5.10 10.59 -22.35
C LYS A 186 3.78 9.84 -22.16
N PHE A 187 2.68 10.57 -22.04
CA PHE A 187 1.36 9.99 -21.89
C PHE A 187 1.04 8.97 -23.00
N LYS A 188 1.13 9.38 -24.27
CA LYS A 188 0.88 8.53 -25.45
C LYS A 188 1.78 7.31 -25.60
N ASP A 189 2.92 7.30 -24.93
CA ASP A 189 3.83 6.16 -24.95
C ASP A 189 3.38 5.01 -24.05
N ILE A 190 2.49 5.31 -23.11
CA ILE A 190 1.96 4.36 -22.11
C ILE A 190 0.49 4.12 -22.35
N TYR A 191 -0.28 5.19 -22.64
CA TYR A 191 -1.73 5.16 -22.78
C TYR A 191 -2.16 5.49 -24.21
N ASP A 192 -3.33 5.02 -24.57
CA ASP A 192 -4.06 5.39 -25.78
C ASP A 192 -4.64 6.80 -25.58
N GLU A 193 -3.95 7.81 -26.10
CA GLU A 193 -4.25 9.21 -25.90
C GLU A 193 -5.56 9.60 -26.60
N ASP A 194 -5.76 9.15 -27.84
CA ASP A 194 -6.95 9.46 -28.64
C ASP A 194 -8.20 8.85 -28.00
N TYR A 195 -8.08 7.60 -27.56
CA TYR A 195 -9.16 6.95 -26.83
C TYR A 195 -9.46 7.64 -25.50
N PHE A 196 -8.44 8.07 -24.75
CA PHE A 196 -8.62 8.78 -23.49
C PHE A 196 -9.40 10.09 -23.68
N ILE A 197 -9.10 10.85 -24.72
CA ILE A 197 -9.80 12.08 -25.07
C ILE A 197 -11.27 11.77 -25.43
N SER A 198 -11.49 10.84 -26.36
CA SER A 198 -12.83 10.49 -26.83
C SER A 198 -13.72 9.88 -25.75
N ALA A 199 -13.17 9.03 -24.88
CA ALA A 199 -13.91 8.41 -23.78
C ALA A 199 -14.39 9.42 -22.71
N LEU A 200 -13.75 10.58 -22.62
CA LEU A 200 -14.09 11.62 -21.65
C LEU A 200 -14.90 12.78 -22.24
N GLU A 201 -15.03 12.91 -23.57
CA GLU A 201 -15.56 14.08 -24.26
C GLU A 201 -16.92 14.57 -23.73
N ASN A 202 -17.81 13.64 -23.35
CA ASN A 202 -19.13 13.97 -22.81
C ASN A 202 -19.13 14.42 -21.34
N ASN A 203 -17.97 14.36 -20.66
CA ASN A 203 -17.86 14.65 -19.24
C ASN A 203 -16.81 15.70 -18.91
N VAL A 204 -15.70 15.70 -19.64
CA VAL A 204 -14.54 16.58 -19.39
C VAL A 204 -13.90 16.89 -20.73
N GLN A 205 -13.79 18.15 -21.08
CA GLN A 205 -13.01 18.56 -22.23
C GLN A 205 -11.53 18.28 -21.97
N VAL A 206 -10.91 17.41 -22.77
CA VAL A 206 -9.50 17.07 -22.68
C VAL A 206 -8.79 17.51 -23.95
N VAL A 207 -7.62 18.14 -23.80
CA VAL A 207 -6.80 18.61 -24.93
C VAL A 207 -5.36 18.12 -24.79
N ASP A 208 -4.73 17.82 -25.90
CA ASP A 208 -3.33 17.42 -25.98
C ASP A 208 -2.35 18.60 -25.94
N LYS A 209 -2.82 19.78 -26.37
CA LYS A 209 -2.05 21.03 -26.47
C LYS A 209 -2.80 22.20 -25.86
N ILE A 210 -2.05 23.17 -25.38
CA ILE A 210 -2.59 24.44 -24.93
C ILE A 210 -3.01 25.24 -26.18
N PRO A 211 -4.24 25.79 -26.21
CA PRO A 211 -4.69 26.64 -27.33
C PRO A 211 -3.74 27.84 -27.54
N GLU A 212 -3.55 28.21 -28.81
CA GLU A 212 -2.59 29.24 -29.20
C GLU A 212 -2.83 30.58 -28.52
N TYR A 213 -4.11 31.01 -28.45
CA TYR A 213 -4.46 32.27 -27.78
C TYR A 213 -4.09 32.35 -26.29
N ILE A 214 -3.94 31.17 -25.62
CA ILE A 214 -3.39 31.09 -24.26
C ILE A 214 -1.87 31.16 -24.30
N MET A 215 -1.23 30.48 -25.27
CA MET A 215 0.22 30.52 -25.41
C MET A 215 0.75 31.92 -25.68
N GLU A 216 0.06 32.69 -26.58
CA GLU A 216 0.36 34.09 -26.86
C GLU A 216 0.31 34.95 -25.59
N ARG A 217 -0.66 34.73 -24.70
CA ARG A 217 -0.78 35.46 -23.43
C ARG A 217 0.42 35.29 -22.49
N PHE A 218 1.15 34.19 -22.66
CA PHE A 218 2.33 33.87 -21.87
C PHE A 218 3.64 33.98 -22.68
N ASP A 219 3.63 34.71 -23.81
CA ASP A 219 4.78 34.86 -24.71
C ASP A 219 5.41 33.49 -25.05
N HIS A 220 4.60 32.47 -25.27
CA HIS A 220 4.98 31.06 -25.49
C HIS A 220 5.86 30.46 -24.36
N ASN A 221 5.88 31.09 -23.18
CA ASN A 221 6.69 30.67 -22.05
C ASN A 221 5.80 30.32 -20.82
N LEU A 222 5.62 29.03 -20.60
CA LEU A 222 4.80 28.49 -19.50
C LEU A 222 5.52 28.43 -18.15
N THR A 223 6.72 28.99 -18.02
CA THR A 223 7.43 28.99 -16.72
C THR A 223 6.71 29.83 -15.68
N ASN A 224 6.01 30.87 -16.12
CA ASN A 224 5.29 31.83 -15.28
C ASN A 224 3.84 31.41 -14.95
N VAL A 225 3.37 30.24 -15.46
CA VAL A 225 2.04 29.73 -15.13
C VAL A 225 1.90 29.50 -13.63
N TYR A 226 0.83 30.03 -13.06
CA TYR A 226 0.56 29.95 -11.63
C TYR A 226 0.53 28.50 -11.14
N ASN A 227 1.42 28.18 -10.20
CA ASN A 227 1.52 26.84 -9.63
C ASN A 227 0.76 26.74 -8.30
N PHE A 228 -0.42 26.14 -8.35
CA PHE A 228 -1.29 26.01 -7.20
C PHE A 228 -0.80 24.89 -6.26
N LYS A 229 -0.44 25.23 -5.01
CA LYS A 229 0.01 24.27 -3.99
C LYS A 229 -1.18 23.77 -3.19
N ILE A 230 -1.66 22.58 -3.50
CA ILE A 230 -2.81 21.96 -2.83
C ILE A 230 -2.32 20.98 -1.75
N LYS A 231 -2.96 21.00 -0.58
CA LYS A 231 -2.70 20.04 0.50
C LYS A 231 -3.19 18.64 0.08
N ALA A 232 -2.54 17.60 0.60
CA ALA A 232 -3.02 16.24 0.40
C ALA A 232 -4.43 16.08 0.99
N TRP A 233 -5.27 15.31 0.28
CA TRP A 233 -6.64 14.98 0.70
C TRP A 233 -7.57 16.19 0.83
N SER A 234 -7.35 17.26 0.06
CA SER A 234 -8.27 18.39 -0.01
C SER A 234 -9.65 17.96 -0.49
N SER A 235 -10.70 18.55 0.08
CA SER A 235 -12.08 18.28 -0.32
C SER A 235 -12.36 18.84 -1.72
N ILE A 236 -13.37 18.33 -2.39
CA ILE A 236 -13.80 18.90 -3.69
C ILE A 236 -14.32 20.34 -3.51
N GLN A 237 -14.90 20.65 -2.34
CA GLN A 237 -15.34 21.99 -1.99
C GLN A 237 -14.19 23.00 -2.04
N TYR A 238 -13.00 22.63 -1.51
CA TYR A 238 -11.79 23.46 -1.57
C TYR A 238 -11.43 23.86 -3.02
N TYR A 239 -11.60 22.95 -3.97
CA TYR A 239 -11.35 23.26 -5.38
C TYR A 239 -12.34 24.29 -5.93
N ARG A 240 -13.60 24.22 -5.52
CA ARG A 240 -14.61 25.20 -5.93
C ARG A 240 -14.35 26.58 -5.31
N ASP A 241 -14.02 26.62 -4.03
CA ASP A 241 -13.96 27.86 -3.28
C ASP A 241 -12.61 28.59 -3.44
N GLU A 242 -11.51 27.85 -3.61
CA GLU A 242 -10.17 28.42 -3.65
C GLU A 242 -9.51 28.30 -5.04
N VAL A 243 -9.68 27.15 -5.71
CA VAL A 243 -8.97 26.89 -6.97
C VAL A 243 -9.69 27.49 -8.16
N LEU A 244 -11.02 27.37 -8.23
CA LEU A 244 -11.82 27.89 -9.35
C LEU A 244 -11.70 29.41 -9.52
N PRO A 245 -11.80 30.26 -8.48
CA PRO A 245 -11.59 31.70 -8.63
C PRO A 245 -10.23 32.02 -9.24
N LYS A 246 -9.18 31.34 -8.78
CA LYS A 246 -7.82 31.55 -9.32
C LYS A 246 -7.67 31.05 -10.75
N LEU A 247 -8.34 29.94 -11.11
CA LEU A 247 -8.36 29.47 -12.49
C LEU A 247 -9.09 30.46 -13.42
N LEU A 248 -10.19 31.07 -12.97
CA LEU A 248 -10.92 32.08 -13.74
C LEU A 248 -10.11 33.36 -13.94
N GLU A 249 -9.31 33.75 -12.96
CA GLU A 249 -8.38 34.89 -13.03
C GLU A 249 -7.22 34.60 -14.00
N GLU A 250 -6.48 33.53 -13.75
CA GLU A 250 -5.23 33.19 -14.47
C GLU A 250 -5.48 32.55 -15.85
N LYS A 251 -6.70 32.01 -16.09
CA LYS A 251 -7.11 31.23 -17.27
C LYS A 251 -6.42 29.88 -17.41
N ILE A 252 -5.21 29.73 -16.91
CA ILE A 252 -4.47 28.47 -16.83
C ILE A 252 -3.74 28.39 -15.48
N ILE A 253 -3.81 27.23 -14.83
CA ILE A 253 -3.08 26.96 -13.60
C ILE A 253 -2.36 25.61 -13.69
N ARG A 254 -1.30 25.46 -12.96
CA ARG A 254 -0.58 24.20 -12.78
C ARG A 254 -0.83 23.66 -11.38
N ILE A 255 -1.23 22.41 -11.27
CA ILE A 255 -1.31 21.68 -10.00
C ILE A 255 -0.29 20.55 -10.02
N SER A 256 0.82 20.73 -9.30
CA SER A 256 1.91 19.75 -9.28
C SER A 256 2.45 19.54 -7.87
N PRO A 257 2.70 18.29 -7.48
CA PRO A 257 2.17 17.04 -8.03
C PRO A 257 0.69 16.85 -7.69
N PHE A 258 -0.11 16.28 -8.59
CA PHE A 258 -1.56 16.09 -8.35
C PHE A 258 -1.88 14.87 -7.46
N ALA A 259 -0.89 14.07 -7.13
CA ALA A 259 -1.04 12.87 -6.29
C ALA A 259 -1.76 13.17 -4.97
N ASN A 260 -2.73 12.32 -4.63
CA ASN A 260 -3.44 12.37 -3.35
C ASN A 260 -3.98 13.78 -3.00
N ARG A 261 -4.28 14.60 -4.01
CA ARG A 261 -4.75 15.98 -3.80
C ARG A 261 -6.26 16.09 -3.67
N LEU A 262 -7.00 15.01 -3.89
CA LEU A 262 -8.45 14.96 -3.73
C LEU A 262 -8.83 13.90 -2.70
N SER A 263 -9.69 14.27 -1.75
CA SER A 263 -10.21 13.39 -0.68
C SER A 263 -10.89 12.14 -1.25
N PHE A 264 -10.87 11.03 -0.52
CA PHE A 264 -11.65 9.83 -0.83
C PHE A 264 -13.15 10.08 -0.69
N ASP A 265 -13.52 10.91 0.27
CA ASP A 265 -14.89 11.33 0.48
C ASP A 265 -15.23 12.47 -0.49
N ALA A 266 -15.86 12.12 -1.58
CA ALA A 266 -16.30 13.06 -2.62
C ALA A 266 -17.73 12.72 -3.05
N PRO A 267 -18.51 13.71 -3.54
CA PRO A 267 -19.87 13.48 -4.03
C PRO A 267 -19.95 12.40 -5.11
N PRO A 268 -21.08 11.69 -5.26
CA PRO A 268 -21.23 10.60 -6.23
C PRO A 268 -20.87 10.99 -7.67
N ALA A 269 -21.17 12.22 -8.11
CA ALA A 269 -20.81 12.71 -9.43
C ALA A 269 -19.28 12.74 -9.64
N VAL A 270 -18.52 13.20 -8.64
CA VAL A 270 -17.05 13.24 -8.66
C VAL A 270 -16.48 11.83 -8.62
N GLN A 271 -17.07 10.94 -7.80
CA GLN A 271 -16.66 9.53 -7.77
C GLN A 271 -16.89 8.86 -9.12
N ARG A 272 -18.00 9.14 -9.79
CA ARG A 272 -18.28 8.61 -11.13
C ARG A 272 -17.24 9.03 -12.16
N LEU A 273 -16.79 10.28 -12.14
CA LEU A 273 -15.70 10.75 -13.01
C LEU A 273 -14.38 10.04 -12.72
N ARG A 274 -14.07 9.78 -11.44
CA ARG A 274 -12.91 8.96 -11.07
C ARG A 274 -13.03 7.53 -11.60
N CYS A 275 -14.22 6.93 -11.50
CA CYS A 275 -14.47 5.59 -12.01
C CYS A 275 -14.31 5.54 -13.52
N LEU A 276 -14.95 6.49 -14.24
CA LEU A 276 -14.85 6.61 -15.69
C LEU A 276 -13.39 6.74 -16.13
N ALA A 277 -12.65 7.66 -15.53
CA ALA A 277 -11.26 7.86 -15.85
C ALA A 277 -10.40 6.61 -15.58
N ASN A 278 -10.62 5.92 -14.44
CA ASN A 278 -9.76 4.81 -14.02
C ASN A 278 -10.07 3.48 -14.73
N TYR A 279 -11.34 3.20 -14.96
CA TYR A 279 -11.76 1.87 -15.40
C TYR A 279 -12.16 1.81 -16.87
N GLU A 280 -12.40 2.96 -17.51
CA GLU A 280 -12.85 3.04 -18.90
C GLU A 280 -11.89 3.86 -19.78
N ALA A 281 -11.58 5.11 -19.39
CA ALA A 281 -10.82 6.01 -20.26
C ALA A 281 -9.31 5.71 -20.33
N LEU A 282 -8.69 5.34 -19.21
CA LEU A 282 -7.27 5.04 -19.17
C LEU A 282 -7.01 3.59 -19.59
N ARG A 283 -6.70 3.36 -20.83
CA ARG A 283 -6.18 2.07 -21.30
C ARG A 283 -4.75 2.22 -21.83
N PHE A 284 -3.99 1.15 -21.81
CA PHE A 284 -2.63 1.16 -22.37
C PHE A 284 -2.65 1.32 -23.89
N SER A 285 -1.55 1.84 -24.42
CA SER A 285 -1.36 1.91 -25.87
C SER A 285 -1.44 0.52 -26.51
N SER A 286 -1.88 0.48 -27.76
CA SER A 286 -2.09 -0.77 -28.50
C SER A 286 -0.85 -1.67 -28.53
N THR A 287 0.34 -1.08 -28.60
CA THR A 287 1.60 -1.83 -28.61
C THR A 287 1.89 -2.53 -27.28
N ILE A 288 1.62 -1.85 -26.15
CA ILE A 288 1.76 -2.43 -24.81
C ILE A 288 0.71 -3.53 -24.58
N LEU A 289 -0.54 -3.27 -24.95
CA LEU A 289 -1.63 -4.26 -24.80
C LEU A 289 -1.33 -5.51 -25.61
N SER A 290 -0.98 -5.38 -26.89
CA SER A 290 -0.68 -6.52 -27.77
C SER A 290 0.43 -7.41 -27.23
N LEU A 291 1.53 -6.83 -26.74
CA LEU A 291 2.59 -7.62 -26.11
C LEU A 291 2.10 -8.25 -24.79
N GLY A 292 1.39 -7.48 -23.94
CA GLY A 292 0.84 -8.00 -22.70
C GLY A 292 -0.09 -9.20 -22.91
N GLU A 293 -1.02 -9.13 -23.86
CA GLU A 293 -1.93 -10.21 -24.25
C GLU A 293 -1.17 -11.42 -24.80
N THR A 294 -0.14 -11.19 -25.60
CA THR A 294 0.75 -12.26 -26.08
C THR A 294 1.39 -13.01 -24.92
N LEU A 295 1.90 -12.29 -23.92
CA LEU A 295 2.49 -12.92 -22.73
C LEU A 295 1.43 -13.64 -21.87
N VAL A 296 0.22 -13.11 -21.78
CA VAL A 296 -0.92 -13.82 -21.14
C VAL A 296 -1.21 -15.14 -21.87
N ALA A 297 -1.26 -15.13 -23.21
CA ALA A 297 -1.48 -16.34 -24.01
C ALA A 297 -0.36 -17.37 -23.78
N ARG A 298 0.90 -16.93 -23.75
CA ARG A 298 2.05 -17.79 -23.44
C ARG A 298 1.96 -18.39 -22.04
N MET A 299 1.61 -17.60 -21.02
CA MET A 299 1.40 -18.10 -19.66
C MET A 299 0.28 -19.13 -19.58
N LYS A 300 -0.86 -18.87 -20.24
CA LYS A 300 -1.99 -19.82 -20.30
C LYS A 300 -1.60 -21.11 -21.02
N LYS A 301 -0.80 -21.04 -22.08
CA LYS A 301 -0.29 -22.22 -22.80
C LYS A 301 0.64 -23.06 -21.91
N LEU A 302 1.59 -22.42 -21.20
CA LEU A 302 2.49 -23.12 -20.28
C LEU A 302 1.71 -23.80 -19.15
N SER A 303 0.69 -23.15 -18.62
CA SER A 303 -0.14 -23.67 -17.52
C SER A 303 -1.37 -24.50 -17.99
N ALA A 304 -1.35 -25.03 -19.21
CA ALA A 304 -2.48 -25.79 -19.78
C ALA A 304 -2.93 -26.96 -18.90
N ASN A 305 -1.99 -27.65 -18.23
CA ASN A 305 -2.24 -28.72 -17.27
C ASN A 305 -3.08 -28.30 -16.05
N THR A 306 -3.13 -26.99 -15.73
CA THR A 306 -3.99 -26.41 -14.69
C THR A 306 -5.16 -25.62 -15.28
N GLY A 307 -5.54 -25.89 -16.53
CA GLY A 307 -6.60 -25.19 -17.26
C GLY A 307 -6.25 -23.73 -17.59
N GLY A 308 -4.98 -23.46 -17.87
CA GLY A 308 -4.47 -22.12 -18.19
C GLY A 308 -4.38 -21.18 -16.98
N LYS A 309 -4.42 -21.71 -15.76
CA LYS A 309 -4.41 -20.95 -14.53
C LYS A 309 -3.00 -20.79 -13.98
N TYR A 310 -2.63 -19.57 -13.67
CA TYR A 310 -1.34 -19.22 -13.08
C TYR A 310 -1.48 -18.20 -11.95
N VAL A 311 -0.48 -18.13 -11.09
CA VAL A 311 -0.35 -17.14 -10.02
C VAL A 311 0.53 -16.00 -10.51
N SER A 312 0.15 -14.76 -10.30
CA SER A 312 1.06 -13.62 -10.48
C SER A 312 1.51 -13.06 -9.15
N VAL A 313 2.78 -12.71 -9.06
CA VAL A 313 3.41 -12.15 -7.86
C VAL A 313 4.03 -10.81 -8.19
N HIS A 314 3.53 -9.74 -7.56
CA HIS A 314 4.22 -8.46 -7.59
C HIS A 314 5.27 -8.43 -6.48
N LEU A 315 6.53 -8.58 -6.85
CA LEU A 315 7.68 -8.57 -5.94
C LEU A 315 8.40 -7.22 -6.00
N ARG A 316 8.36 -6.48 -4.91
CA ARG A 316 9.01 -5.18 -4.78
C ARG A 316 10.29 -5.31 -3.95
N PHE A 317 11.32 -5.92 -4.54
CA PHE A 317 12.63 -6.17 -3.92
C PHE A 317 13.76 -5.64 -4.79
N GLU A 318 13.58 -4.48 -5.39
CA GLU A 318 14.60 -3.76 -6.15
C GLU A 318 15.50 -2.93 -5.21
N GLU A 319 16.69 -2.56 -5.68
CA GLU A 319 17.69 -1.81 -4.91
C GLU A 319 17.10 -0.56 -4.23
N ASP A 320 16.31 0.21 -4.96
CA ASP A 320 15.70 1.43 -4.43
C ASP A 320 14.76 1.15 -3.25
N MET A 321 13.95 0.09 -3.32
CA MET A 321 13.03 -0.27 -2.25
C MET A 321 13.75 -0.87 -1.05
N VAL A 322 14.75 -1.72 -1.26
CA VAL A 322 15.60 -2.27 -0.20
C VAL A 322 16.27 -1.12 0.54
N ALA A 323 16.91 -0.20 -0.19
CA ALA A 323 17.58 0.97 0.37
C ALA A 323 16.61 1.90 1.13
N PHE A 324 15.46 2.25 0.51
CA PHE A 324 14.46 3.13 1.12
C PHE A 324 13.86 2.55 2.40
N SER A 325 13.68 1.23 2.46
CA SER A 325 13.12 0.55 3.63
C SER A 325 13.99 0.65 4.87
N CYS A 326 15.30 0.83 4.71
CA CYS A 326 16.31 0.76 5.77
C CYS A 326 16.32 -0.59 6.51
N CYS A 327 15.84 -1.66 5.89
CA CYS A 327 15.91 -3.01 6.43
C CYS A 327 17.30 -3.61 6.19
N VAL A 328 17.66 -4.59 7.00
CA VAL A 328 18.92 -5.36 6.90
C VAL A 328 18.55 -6.80 6.63
N PHE A 329 19.24 -7.40 5.68
CA PHE A 329 19.09 -8.80 5.30
C PHE A 329 20.38 -9.56 5.57
N ASP A 330 20.77 -10.49 4.71
CA ASP A 330 21.89 -11.43 4.96
C ASP A 330 23.18 -11.08 4.19
N GLY A 331 23.32 -9.83 3.78
CA GLY A 331 24.47 -9.38 2.96
C GLY A 331 25.64 -8.79 3.75
N GLY A 332 25.58 -8.76 5.08
CA GLY A 332 26.66 -8.28 5.94
C GLY A 332 26.96 -6.78 5.82
N GLU A 333 28.23 -6.41 6.02
CA GLU A 333 28.65 -4.99 5.97
C GLU A 333 28.61 -4.43 4.55
N GLN A 334 28.85 -5.26 3.52
CA GLN A 334 28.77 -4.83 2.13
C GLN A 334 27.34 -4.38 1.78
N GLU A 335 26.32 -5.15 2.15
CA GLU A 335 24.92 -4.74 1.96
C GLU A 335 24.61 -3.40 2.64
N LYS A 336 25.11 -3.20 3.84
CA LYS A 336 24.87 -1.95 4.58
C LYS A 336 25.44 -0.74 3.86
N GLU A 337 26.68 -0.87 3.34
CA GLU A 337 27.34 0.20 2.60
C GLU A 337 26.67 0.43 1.24
N ASP A 338 26.33 -0.62 0.50
CA ASP A 338 25.61 -0.52 -0.77
C ASP A 338 24.26 0.20 -0.58
N MET A 339 23.50 -0.17 0.44
CA MET A 339 22.21 0.45 0.74
C MET A 339 22.36 1.89 1.23
N LYS A 340 23.42 2.22 1.94
CA LYS A 340 23.74 3.61 2.33
C LYS A 340 24.03 4.46 1.08
N ASN A 341 24.84 3.94 0.17
CA ASN A 341 25.19 4.60 -1.09
C ASN A 341 23.95 4.77 -1.99
N ALA A 342 23.11 3.75 -2.10
CA ALA A 342 21.86 3.80 -2.82
C ALA A 342 20.88 4.85 -2.23
N ARG A 343 20.81 4.97 -0.90
CA ARG A 343 20.01 6.00 -0.23
C ARG A 343 20.52 7.41 -0.54
N GLU A 344 21.82 7.60 -0.52
CA GLU A 344 22.39 8.92 -0.81
C GLU A 344 22.19 9.31 -2.27
N ARG A 345 22.34 8.38 -3.22
CA ARG A 345 22.03 8.61 -4.64
C ARG A 345 20.55 8.96 -4.88
N GLY A 346 19.63 8.21 -4.26
CA GLY A 346 18.19 8.34 -4.53
C GLY A 346 17.48 9.44 -3.73
N TRP A 347 17.97 9.73 -2.53
CA TRP A 347 17.29 10.62 -1.57
C TRP A 347 18.29 11.43 -0.74
N LYS A 348 19.17 12.16 -1.41
CA LYS A 348 20.25 12.95 -0.80
C LYS A 348 19.80 13.67 0.47
N GLY A 349 20.53 13.47 1.57
CA GLY A 349 20.29 14.11 2.86
C GLY A 349 18.99 13.68 3.60
N LYS A 350 18.11 12.85 3.01
CA LYS A 350 16.86 12.45 3.67
C LYS A 350 17.09 11.52 4.86
N PHE A 351 18.07 10.62 4.75
CA PHE A 351 18.35 9.60 5.75
C PHE A 351 19.46 9.99 6.73
N THR A 352 20.19 11.06 6.46
CA THR A 352 21.33 11.56 7.25
C THR A 352 20.98 12.81 8.06
N LYS A 353 19.69 13.17 8.18
CA LYS A 353 19.25 14.31 8.98
C LYS A 353 19.66 14.14 10.45
N PRO A 354 20.16 15.21 11.13
CA PRO A 354 20.47 15.17 12.55
C PRO A 354 19.30 14.61 13.38
N GLY A 355 19.59 13.75 14.34
CA GLY A 355 18.58 13.12 15.23
C GLY A 355 17.79 11.97 14.59
N ARG A 356 18.02 11.63 13.33
CA ARG A 356 17.37 10.48 12.69
C ARG A 356 18.09 9.17 13.03
N VAL A 357 17.43 8.32 13.82
CA VAL A 357 17.92 6.97 14.13
C VAL A 357 17.18 5.94 13.30
N ILE A 358 17.91 5.14 12.52
CA ILE A 358 17.38 4.01 11.77
C ILE A 358 17.39 2.78 12.67
N ARG A 359 16.24 2.13 12.85
CA ARG A 359 16.07 0.92 13.67
C ARG A 359 15.54 -0.23 12.81
N PRO A 360 16.38 -0.98 12.10
CA PRO A 360 15.96 -2.03 11.15
C PRO A 360 15.03 -3.07 11.77
N GLY A 361 15.34 -3.56 12.98
CA GLY A 361 14.49 -4.51 13.69
C GLY A 361 13.07 -4.01 13.96
N ALA A 362 12.91 -2.74 14.36
CA ALA A 362 11.60 -2.14 14.55
C ALA A 362 10.84 -1.99 13.22
N ILE A 363 11.54 -1.70 12.13
CA ILE A 363 10.96 -1.61 10.78
C ILE A 363 10.45 -2.99 10.36
N ARG A 364 11.21 -4.05 10.59
CA ARG A 364 10.84 -5.44 10.28
C ARG A 364 9.62 -5.91 11.07
N ILE A 365 9.61 -5.75 12.39
CA ILE A 365 8.46 -6.10 13.25
C ILE A 365 7.19 -5.39 12.80
N ASN A 366 7.31 -4.13 12.36
CA ASN A 366 6.18 -3.35 11.87
C ASN A 366 5.74 -3.75 10.44
N GLY A 367 6.34 -4.77 9.84
CA GLY A 367 5.98 -5.28 8.51
C GLY A 367 6.31 -4.30 7.37
N LYS A 368 7.25 -3.38 7.59
CA LYS A 368 7.63 -2.37 6.59
C LYS A 368 8.75 -2.82 5.66
N CYS A 369 9.47 -3.89 6.01
CA CYS A 369 10.48 -4.47 5.13
C CYS A 369 9.85 -5.07 3.86
N PRO A 370 10.45 -4.90 2.69
CA PRO A 370 10.10 -5.71 1.54
C PRO A 370 10.36 -7.20 1.84
N LEU A 371 9.50 -8.07 1.29
CA LEU A 371 9.75 -9.50 1.36
C LEU A 371 10.85 -9.88 0.36
N THR A 372 11.76 -10.74 0.79
CA THR A 372 12.77 -11.31 -0.11
C THR A 372 12.14 -12.38 -1.02
N PRO A 373 12.78 -12.72 -2.16
CA PRO A 373 12.33 -13.85 -2.98
C PRO A 373 12.16 -15.15 -2.17
N LEU A 374 13.12 -15.48 -1.30
CA LEU A 374 13.04 -16.60 -0.37
C LEU A 374 11.78 -16.57 0.51
N GLU A 375 11.48 -15.42 1.12
CA GLU A 375 10.31 -15.25 1.99
C GLU A 375 9.00 -15.41 1.21
N VAL A 376 8.98 -14.96 -0.04
CA VAL A 376 7.82 -15.16 -0.93
C VAL A 376 7.64 -16.65 -1.25
N GLY A 377 8.71 -17.35 -1.58
CA GLY A 377 8.66 -18.80 -1.82
C GLY A 377 8.13 -19.58 -0.61
N LEU A 378 8.72 -19.36 0.57
CA LEU A 378 8.25 -19.97 1.83
C LEU A 378 6.79 -19.66 2.12
N MET A 379 6.36 -18.41 1.93
CA MET A 379 4.98 -18.01 2.11
C MET A 379 4.04 -18.78 1.18
N LEU A 380 4.34 -18.84 -0.10
CA LEU A 380 3.48 -19.52 -1.09
C LEU A 380 3.44 -21.02 -0.84
N ARG A 381 4.58 -21.68 -0.57
CA ARG A 381 4.62 -23.11 -0.18
C ARG A 381 3.75 -23.36 1.06
N GLY A 382 3.94 -22.55 2.10
CA GLY A 382 3.15 -22.65 3.32
C GLY A 382 1.65 -22.37 3.11
N MET A 383 1.29 -21.53 2.15
CA MET A 383 -0.10 -21.28 1.74
C MET A 383 -0.69 -22.38 0.85
N GLY A 384 0.07 -23.44 0.56
CA GLY A 384 -0.39 -24.63 -0.14
C GLY A 384 -0.20 -24.60 -1.65
N PHE A 385 0.61 -23.69 -2.19
CA PHE A 385 1.00 -23.75 -3.61
C PHE A 385 2.13 -24.78 -3.79
N GLY A 386 1.93 -25.74 -4.67
CA GLY A 386 2.91 -26.78 -4.98
C GLY A 386 4.07 -26.26 -5.84
N ASN A 387 5.13 -27.06 -5.96
CA ASN A 387 6.26 -26.78 -6.84
C ASN A 387 5.88 -26.76 -8.33
N ASN A 388 4.79 -27.43 -8.70
CA ASN A 388 4.22 -27.47 -10.05
C ASN A 388 3.41 -26.20 -10.40
N THR A 389 3.25 -25.26 -9.47
CA THR A 389 2.53 -24.01 -9.70
C THR A 389 3.26 -23.12 -10.70
N TYR A 390 2.56 -22.68 -11.74
CA TYR A 390 3.05 -21.67 -12.68
C TYR A 390 2.93 -20.28 -12.05
N ILE A 391 4.04 -19.57 -11.96
CA ILE A 391 4.11 -18.24 -11.37
C ILE A 391 4.61 -17.25 -12.42
N PHE A 392 3.90 -16.13 -12.59
CA PHE A 392 4.41 -14.96 -13.28
C PHE A 392 4.95 -13.96 -12.26
N LEU A 393 6.23 -13.61 -12.36
CA LEU A 393 6.88 -12.66 -11.47
C LEU A 393 6.92 -11.28 -12.11
N ALA A 394 6.08 -10.38 -11.61
CA ALA A 394 6.07 -8.96 -11.96
C ALA A 394 7.01 -8.19 -11.04
N SER A 395 8.11 -7.73 -11.58
CA SER A 395 9.11 -6.94 -10.85
C SER A 395 10.03 -6.16 -11.80
N GLY A 396 10.71 -5.15 -11.26
CA GLY A 396 11.89 -4.56 -11.90
C GLY A 396 13.12 -5.45 -11.70
N LYS A 397 14.32 -4.82 -11.72
CA LYS A 397 15.58 -5.53 -11.47
C LYS A 397 15.70 -5.89 -10.00
N ILE A 398 15.58 -7.17 -9.67
CA ILE A 398 15.69 -7.69 -8.30
C ILE A 398 17.09 -7.41 -7.75
N TYR A 399 17.15 -6.92 -6.51
CA TYR A 399 18.41 -6.67 -5.83
C TYR A 399 19.17 -7.98 -5.60
N ASN A 400 20.44 -8.01 -6.06
CA ASN A 400 21.31 -9.18 -5.95
C ASN A 400 20.63 -10.47 -6.45
N ALA A 401 20.02 -10.42 -7.65
CA ALA A 401 19.16 -11.46 -8.18
C ALA A 401 19.81 -12.85 -8.24
N GLU A 402 21.10 -12.92 -8.61
CA GLU A 402 21.84 -14.17 -8.71
C GLU A 402 21.80 -14.97 -7.41
N LYS A 403 21.98 -14.29 -6.26
CA LYS A 403 21.94 -14.91 -4.94
C LYS A 403 20.51 -15.06 -4.41
N THR A 404 19.69 -14.03 -4.56
CA THR A 404 18.41 -13.93 -3.85
C THR A 404 17.29 -14.72 -4.52
N MET A 405 17.36 -14.93 -5.84
CA MET A 405 16.32 -15.65 -6.59
C MET A 405 16.44 -17.17 -6.53
N ALA A 406 17.65 -17.71 -6.33
CA ALA A 406 17.89 -19.14 -6.36
C ALA A 406 16.92 -19.98 -5.48
N PRO A 407 16.66 -19.61 -4.21
CA PRO A 407 15.72 -20.39 -3.39
C PRO A 407 14.27 -20.32 -3.88
N LEU A 408 13.84 -19.22 -4.48
CA LEU A 408 12.51 -19.09 -5.05
C LEU A 408 12.35 -19.99 -6.28
N LEU A 409 13.37 -20.03 -7.14
CA LEU A 409 13.40 -20.87 -8.33
C LEU A 409 13.45 -22.37 -7.96
N ASP A 410 14.18 -22.74 -6.90
CA ASP A 410 14.21 -24.10 -6.36
C ASP A 410 12.81 -24.55 -5.88
N MET A 411 12.09 -23.66 -5.19
CA MET A 411 10.73 -23.94 -4.71
C MET A 411 9.66 -23.93 -5.82
N PHE A 412 9.87 -23.17 -6.89
CA PHE A 412 8.92 -22.96 -8.01
C PHE A 412 9.65 -22.95 -9.35
N PRO A 413 10.03 -24.10 -9.89
CA PRO A 413 10.77 -24.18 -11.16
C PRO A 413 9.99 -23.68 -12.38
N ASN A 414 8.64 -23.61 -12.30
CA ASN A 414 7.77 -23.07 -13.35
C ASN A 414 7.56 -21.54 -13.24
N LEU A 415 8.43 -20.83 -12.51
CA LEU A 415 8.39 -19.38 -12.45
C LEU A 415 8.82 -18.78 -13.79
N GLN A 416 8.04 -17.81 -14.25
CA GLN A 416 8.29 -17.04 -15.47
C GLN A 416 8.36 -15.55 -15.19
N THR A 417 9.16 -14.85 -15.97
CA THR A 417 9.20 -13.39 -16.02
C THR A 417 8.88 -12.91 -17.43
N LYS A 418 8.63 -11.62 -17.60
CA LYS A 418 8.44 -11.05 -18.94
C LYS A 418 9.66 -11.29 -19.85
N GLN A 419 10.88 -11.30 -19.29
CA GLN A 419 12.11 -11.58 -20.04
C GLN A 419 12.26 -13.04 -20.47
N MET A 420 11.63 -13.97 -19.76
CA MET A 420 11.60 -15.40 -20.13
C MET A 420 10.49 -15.72 -21.13
N LEU A 421 9.41 -14.95 -21.08
CA LEU A 421 8.24 -15.15 -21.94
C LEU A 421 8.34 -14.47 -23.29
N ALA A 422 8.99 -13.30 -23.34
CA ALA A 422 9.16 -12.52 -24.57
C ALA A 422 10.56 -12.70 -25.16
N SER A 423 10.69 -12.52 -26.47
CA SER A 423 12.00 -12.44 -27.11
C SER A 423 12.67 -11.09 -26.83
N GLU A 424 13.98 -10.98 -27.12
CA GLU A 424 14.69 -9.71 -26.97
C GLU A 424 14.17 -8.64 -27.93
N GLU A 425 13.77 -9.02 -29.14
CA GLU A 425 13.20 -8.12 -30.15
C GLU A 425 11.84 -7.59 -29.70
N GLU A 426 11.00 -8.44 -29.11
CA GLU A 426 9.71 -8.01 -28.56
C GLU A 426 9.86 -7.03 -27.41
N LEU A 427 10.88 -7.17 -26.56
CA LEU A 427 11.14 -6.29 -25.42
C LEU A 427 11.98 -5.05 -25.77
N ALA A 428 12.70 -5.05 -26.88
CA ALA A 428 13.62 -3.96 -27.25
C ALA A 428 12.97 -2.55 -27.19
N PRO A 429 11.72 -2.33 -27.68
CA PRO A 429 11.07 -1.02 -27.61
C PRO A 429 10.75 -0.53 -26.19
N TYR A 430 10.81 -1.43 -25.18
CA TYR A 430 10.38 -1.16 -23.80
C TYR A 430 11.52 -1.24 -22.78
N LYS A 431 12.66 -1.86 -23.13
CA LYS A 431 13.74 -2.25 -22.21
C LYS A 431 14.26 -1.11 -21.32
N ASN A 432 14.29 0.13 -21.84
CA ASN A 432 14.79 1.31 -21.11
C ASN A 432 13.66 2.16 -20.46
N PHE A 433 12.44 1.69 -20.50
CA PHE A 433 11.26 2.43 -20.06
C PHE A 433 10.53 1.66 -18.94
N SER A 434 10.87 2.00 -17.71
CA SER A 434 10.35 1.27 -16.52
C SER A 434 8.82 1.28 -16.42
N SER A 435 8.18 2.37 -16.83
CA SER A 435 6.71 2.49 -16.80
C SER A 435 6.05 1.62 -17.87
N ARG A 436 6.62 1.53 -19.08
CA ARG A 436 6.12 0.66 -20.15
C ARG A 436 6.30 -0.81 -19.78
N MET A 437 7.46 -1.18 -19.23
CA MET A 437 7.69 -2.54 -18.70
C MET A 437 6.75 -2.91 -17.57
N ALA A 438 6.42 -1.96 -16.68
CA ALA A 438 5.45 -2.15 -15.63
C ALA A 438 4.02 -2.30 -16.17
N ALA A 439 3.67 -1.61 -17.26
CA ALA A 439 2.36 -1.75 -17.91
C ALA A 439 2.16 -3.16 -18.53
N ILE A 440 3.23 -3.73 -19.12
CA ILE A 440 3.24 -5.12 -19.59
C ILE A 440 3.02 -6.09 -18.41
N ASP A 441 3.77 -5.92 -17.31
CA ASP A 441 3.58 -6.73 -16.09
C ASP A 441 2.15 -6.62 -15.54
N TYR A 442 1.59 -5.40 -15.58
CA TYR A 442 0.23 -5.15 -15.13
C TYR A 442 -0.80 -5.97 -15.90
N THR A 443 -0.70 -5.98 -17.24
CA THR A 443 -1.60 -6.74 -18.11
C THR A 443 -1.53 -8.24 -17.80
N VAL A 444 -0.34 -8.81 -17.65
CA VAL A 444 -0.19 -10.22 -17.29
C VAL A 444 -0.74 -10.53 -15.90
N CYS A 445 -0.51 -9.66 -14.92
CA CYS A 445 -1.07 -9.82 -13.57
C CYS A 445 -2.60 -9.70 -13.54
N LEU A 446 -3.17 -8.86 -14.39
CA LEU A 446 -4.62 -8.63 -14.47
C LEU A 446 -5.37 -9.93 -14.81
N HIS A 447 -4.81 -10.75 -15.71
CA HIS A 447 -5.41 -11.98 -16.19
C HIS A 447 -5.04 -13.25 -15.42
N SER A 448 -4.23 -13.13 -14.36
CA SER A 448 -3.87 -14.28 -13.52
C SER A 448 -5.04 -14.79 -12.71
N GLU A 449 -5.06 -16.08 -12.39
CA GLU A 449 -6.07 -16.66 -11.48
C GLU A 449 -5.97 -16.06 -10.08
N VAL A 450 -4.75 -15.96 -9.55
CA VAL A 450 -4.45 -15.40 -8.23
C VAL A 450 -3.40 -14.33 -8.37
N PHE A 451 -3.66 -13.18 -7.76
CA PHE A 451 -2.68 -12.11 -7.64
C PHE A 451 -2.13 -12.03 -6.22
N VAL A 452 -0.80 -12.00 -6.09
CA VAL A 452 -0.09 -11.88 -4.82
C VAL A 452 0.66 -10.57 -4.78
N THR A 453 0.39 -9.73 -3.78
CA THR A 453 1.13 -8.50 -3.57
C THR A 453 2.01 -8.58 -2.32
N THR A 454 3.29 -8.28 -2.46
CA THR A 454 4.27 -8.32 -1.36
C THR A 454 4.51 -6.96 -0.72
N GLN A 455 4.07 -5.89 -1.38
CA GLN A 455 4.27 -4.51 -0.92
C GLN A 455 3.07 -3.65 -1.31
N GLY A 456 2.78 -2.61 -0.51
CA GLY A 456 1.83 -1.57 -0.90
C GLY A 456 2.39 -0.66 -2.00
N GLY A 457 1.54 0.17 -2.57
CA GLY A 457 1.89 1.11 -3.63
C GLY A 457 0.80 1.21 -4.69
N ASN A 458 1.00 2.06 -5.69
CA ASN A 458 -0.02 2.30 -6.71
C ASN A 458 -0.28 1.04 -7.55
N PHE A 459 0.76 0.39 -8.07
CA PHE A 459 0.63 -0.79 -8.91
C PHE A 459 -0.30 -1.86 -8.32
N PRO A 460 -0.06 -2.40 -7.10
CA PRO A 460 -0.95 -3.41 -6.54
C PRO A 460 -2.34 -2.86 -6.18
N HIS A 461 -2.47 -1.61 -5.76
CA HIS A 461 -3.77 -1.04 -5.37
C HIS A 461 -4.71 -0.91 -6.57
N PHE A 462 -4.22 -0.39 -7.69
CA PHE A 462 -5.01 -0.28 -8.91
C PHE A 462 -5.33 -1.63 -9.50
N LEU A 463 -4.34 -2.53 -9.56
CA LEU A 463 -4.53 -3.87 -10.07
C LEU A 463 -5.59 -4.65 -9.27
N MET A 464 -5.58 -4.55 -7.94
CA MET A 464 -6.64 -5.15 -7.11
C MET A 464 -8.02 -4.61 -7.44
N GLY A 465 -8.16 -3.30 -7.61
CA GLY A 465 -9.44 -2.68 -7.98
C GLY A 465 -9.89 -3.05 -9.38
N HIS A 466 -8.97 -3.05 -10.35
CA HIS A 466 -9.26 -3.41 -11.72
C HIS A 466 -9.69 -4.88 -11.84
N ARG A 467 -8.99 -5.78 -11.15
CA ARG A 467 -9.41 -7.18 -11.06
C ARG A 467 -10.82 -7.34 -10.45
N ARG A 468 -11.17 -6.55 -9.41
CA ARG A 468 -12.53 -6.53 -8.87
C ARG A 468 -13.54 -6.01 -9.87
N TYR A 469 -13.20 -4.97 -10.59
CA TYR A 469 -14.06 -4.37 -11.62
C TYR A 469 -14.37 -5.37 -12.74
N LEU A 470 -13.36 -6.07 -13.24
CA LEU A 470 -13.52 -7.07 -14.30
C LEU A 470 -14.22 -8.36 -13.82
N PHE A 471 -14.00 -8.77 -12.59
CA PHE A 471 -14.51 -10.05 -12.07
C PHE A 471 -15.72 -9.88 -11.14
N GLY A 472 -16.60 -8.93 -11.41
CA GLY A 472 -17.90 -8.82 -10.75
C GLY A 472 -17.81 -8.44 -9.27
N GLY A 473 -16.87 -7.57 -8.90
CA GLY A 473 -16.66 -7.08 -7.52
C GLY A 473 -15.74 -7.96 -6.68
N HIS A 474 -15.27 -9.07 -7.22
CA HIS A 474 -14.42 -10.03 -6.52
C HIS A 474 -13.06 -10.21 -7.19
N SER A 475 -12.03 -10.44 -6.39
CA SER A 475 -10.69 -10.69 -6.91
C SER A 475 -9.95 -11.66 -6.00
N LYS A 476 -9.40 -12.73 -6.58
CA LYS A 476 -8.55 -13.68 -5.86
C LYS A 476 -7.18 -13.06 -5.62
N THR A 477 -7.05 -12.39 -4.48
CA THR A 477 -5.84 -11.65 -4.11
C THR A 477 -5.29 -12.13 -2.78
N ILE A 478 -3.97 -12.31 -2.71
CA ILE A 478 -3.24 -12.58 -1.47
C ILE A 478 -2.46 -11.32 -1.10
N ARG A 479 -2.85 -10.73 0.04
CA ARG A 479 -2.16 -9.61 0.66
C ARG A 479 -1.75 -9.99 2.08
N PRO A 480 -0.51 -10.48 2.28
CA PRO A 480 -0.09 -11.03 3.55
C PRO A 480 0.09 -9.96 4.63
N ASP A 481 -0.20 -10.31 5.89
CA ASP A 481 0.20 -9.50 7.04
C ASP A 481 1.69 -9.69 7.32
N LYS A 482 2.51 -8.76 6.83
CA LYS A 482 3.97 -8.83 6.97
C LYS A 482 4.48 -8.78 8.42
N ARG A 483 3.68 -8.29 9.37
CA ARG A 483 4.03 -8.34 10.80
C ARG A 483 3.97 -9.77 11.32
N LYS A 484 2.93 -10.51 10.94
CA LYS A 484 2.82 -11.93 11.26
C LYS A 484 3.88 -12.76 10.54
N LEU A 485 4.15 -12.45 9.27
CA LEU A 485 5.21 -13.10 8.51
C LEU A 485 6.58 -12.94 9.18
N ALA A 486 6.95 -11.73 9.61
CA ALA A 486 8.21 -11.48 10.28
C ALA A 486 8.40 -12.36 11.52
N LEU A 487 7.33 -12.57 12.31
CA LEU A 487 7.39 -13.47 13.48
C LEU A 487 7.63 -14.92 13.09
N LEU A 488 7.06 -15.39 11.99
CA LEU A 488 7.21 -16.77 11.51
C LEU A 488 8.61 -17.00 10.92
N PHE A 489 9.08 -16.06 10.11
CA PHE A 489 10.41 -16.12 9.48
C PHE A 489 11.58 -15.88 10.46
N ASP A 490 11.33 -15.26 11.62
CA ASP A 490 12.31 -15.06 12.68
C ASP A 490 12.36 -16.23 13.67
N ASN A 491 11.52 -17.24 13.52
CA ASN A 491 11.44 -18.38 14.43
C ASN A 491 12.16 -19.62 13.89
N PRO A 492 13.47 -19.82 14.19
CA PRO A 492 14.23 -20.96 13.68
C PRO A 492 13.77 -22.31 14.28
N ASN A 493 12.93 -22.27 15.33
CA ASN A 493 12.44 -23.48 15.99
C ASN A 493 11.08 -23.95 15.43
N ILE A 494 10.49 -23.24 14.46
CA ILE A 494 9.22 -23.64 13.88
C ILE A 494 9.38 -24.91 13.02
N GLY A 495 8.45 -25.87 13.14
CA GLY A 495 8.34 -27.04 12.24
C GLY A 495 7.35 -26.78 11.12
N TRP A 496 7.46 -27.54 10.02
CA TRP A 496 6.68 -27.36 8.81
C TRP A 496 5.16 -27.39 9.05
N LYS A 497 4.66 -28.37 9.80
CA LYS A 497 3.22 -28.49 10.11
C LYS A 497 2.65 -27.23 10.77
N SER A 498 3.38 -26.66 11.72
CA SER A 498 2.97 -25.42 12.41
C SER A 498 3.07 -24.21 11.50
N PHE A 499 4.15 -24.10 10.72
CA PHE A 499 4.35 -23.05 9.73
C PHE A 499 3.22 -23.05 8.69
N LYS A 500 2.96 -24.20 8.04
CA LYS A 500 1.91 -24.39 7.06
C LYS A 500 0.53 -24.04 7.61
N ARG A 501 0.18 -24.52 8.81
CA ARG A 501 -1.10 -24.16 9.46
C ARG A 501 -1.28 -22.66 9.62
N GLN A 502 -0.25 -21.93 10.04
CA GLN A 502 -0.32 -20.49 10.21
C GLN A 502 -0.40 -19.75 8.88
N MET A 503 0.31 -20.24 7.84
CA MET A 503 0.22 -19.69 6.49
C MET A 503 -1.16 -19.93 5.86
N LEU A 504 -1.75 -21.10 6.01
CA LEU A 504 -3.10 -21.42 5.56
C LEU A 504 -4.15 -20.54 6.26
N ASN A 505 -4.00 -20.33 7.57
CA ASN A 505 -4.85 -19.39 8.31
C ASN A 505 -4.70 -17.96 7.81
N MET A 506 -3.47 -17.50 7.55
CA MET A 506 -3.20 -16.17 6.99
C MET A 506 -3.81 -16.01 5.60
N ARG A 507 -3.71 -17.03 4.74
CA ARG A 507 -4.35 -17.05 3.42
C ARG A 507 -5.88 -16.94 3.53
N SER A 508 -6.50 -17.65 4.46
CA SER A 508 -7.95 -17.61 4.66
C SER A 508 -8.47 -16.23 5.12
N HIS A 509 -7.61 -15.40 5.69
CA HIS A 509 -7.89 -14.02 6.07
C HIS A 509 -7.42 -13.00 5.02
N SER A 510 -6.77 -13.47 3.96
CA SER A 510 -6.48 -12.62 2.81
C SER A 510 -7.76 -12.30 2.05
N ASP A 511 -7.67 -11.29 1.23
CA ASP A 511 -8.72 -10.71 0.45
C ASP A 511 -9.37 -11.67 -0.56
N SER A 512 -10.19 -12.60 -0.12
CA SER A 512 -10.83 -13.54 -1.01
C SER A 512 -12.14 -14.12 -0.48
N LYS A 513 -12.62 -13.60 0.64
CA LYS A 513 -13.84 -14.11 1.29
C LYS A 513 -15.14 -13.67 0.64
N GLY A 514 -15.09 -13.19 -0.57
CA GLY A 514 -16.26 -12.72 -1.29
C GLY A 514 -16.14 -11.23 -1.63
N PHE A 515 -17.26 -10.62 -1.76
CA PHE A 515 -17.50 -9.28 -2.18
C PHE A 515 -17.07 -8.26 -1.13
N GLU A 516 -16.21 -7.35 -1.50
CA GLU A 516 -15.75 -6.30 -0.61
C GLU A 516 -16.33 -4.94 -1.00
N LEU A 517 -17.23 -4.44 -0.15
CA LEU A 517 -17.75 -3.08 -0.27
C LEU A 517 -16.71 -2.07 0.23
N LYS A 518 -16.63 -0.96 -0.46
CA LYS A 518 -15.83 0.20 -0.05
C LYS A 518 -16.31 0.73 1.30
N LYS A 519 -15.38 0.95 2.23
CA LYS A 519 -15.57 1.72 3.45
C LYS A 519 -15.25 3.19 3.20
N LEU A 520 -15.68 4.10 4.07
CA LEU A 520 -15.46 5.54 3.93
C LEU A 520 -13.99 5.94 3.67
N VAL A 521 -13.05 5.22 4.30
CA VAL A 521 -11.60 5.49 4.19
C VAL A 521 -10.93 4.73 3.05
N ASP A 522 -11.65 3.87 2.35
CA ASP A 522 -11.09 3.05 1.28
C ASP A 522 -11.10 3.82 -0.05
N SER A 523 -10.10 3.54 -0.86
CA SER A 523 -10.00 4.11 -2.19
C SER A 523 -10.89 3.35 -3.18
N ILE A 524 -11.63 4.07 -4.01
CA ILE A 524 -12.40 3.49 -5.13
C ILE A 524 -11.50 2.77 -6.14
N TYR A 525 -10.24 3.16 -6.21
CA TYR A 525 -9.24 2.51 -7.06
C TYR A 525 -8.83 1.12 -6.58
N THR A 526 -9.21 0.75 -5.36
CA THR A 526 -9.02 -0.60 -4.81
C THR A 526 -10.34 -1.31 -4.60
N PHE A 527 -11.39 -0.57 -4.21
CA PHE A 527 -12.73 -1.08 -3.92
C PHE A 527 -13.75 -0.34 -4.81
N PRO A 528 -14.01 -0.83 -6.03
CA PRO A 528 -14.89 -0.14 -6.98
C PRO A 528 -16.37 -0.16 -6.59
N CYS A 529 -16.77 -1.06 -5.72
CA CYS A 529 -18.17 -1.20 -5.31
C CYS A 529 -18.48 -0.37 -4.04
N PRO A 530 -19.61 0.33 -3.99
CA PRO A 530 -20.67 0.42 -5.00
C PRO A 530 -20.48 1.58 -6.00
N ASP A 531 -19.45 2.44 -5.84
CA ASP A 531 -19.37 3.72 -6.57
C ASP A 531 -19.21 3.55 -8.10
N CYS A 532 -18.44 2.51 -8.51
CA CYS A 532 -18.12 2.26 -9.92
C CYS A 532 -18.89 1.07 -10.51
N MET A 533 -19.66 0.35 -9.71
CA MET A 533 -20.33 -0.89 -10.12
C MET A 533 -21.76 -0.94 -9.59
N CYS A 534 -22.67 -1.50 -10.40
CA CYS A 534 -24.08 -1.65 -10.09
C CYS A 534 -24.42 -3.11 -9.79
N ARG A 535 -25.38 -3.34 -8.88
CA ARG A 535 -25.92 -4.68 -8.65
C ARG A 535 -26.72 -5.14 -9.88
N THR A 536 -26.53 -6.39 -10.25
CA THR A 536 -27.42 -7.06 -11.17
C THR A 536 -28.69 -7.41 -10.42
N ASN A 537 -29.83 -6.83 -10.78
CA ASN A 537 -31.12 -7.25 -10.27
C ASN A 537 -31.29 -8.72 -10.68
N LYS A 538 -31.48 -9.62 -9.72
CA LYS A 538 -32.06 -10.93 -10.03
C LYS A 538 -33.45 -10.62 -10.60
N SER A 539 -33.64 -10.85 -11.88
CA SER A 539 -34.96 -10.80 -12.47
C SER A 539 -35.84 -11.76 -11.67
N THR A 540 -36.84 -11.24 -10.98
CA THR A 540 -37.99 -12.01 -10.58
C THR A 540 -38.52 -12.67 -11.85
N ASN A 541 -38.50 -13.99 -11.93
CA ASN A 541 -39.12 -14.73 -13.01
C ASN A 541 -40.55 -14.23 -13.19
N PRO A 542 -40.95 -13.73 -14.37
CA PRO A 542 -42.33 -13.56 -14.69
C PRO A 542 -42.83 -14.90 -15.21
N GLY A 543 -43.34 -15.75 -14.34
CA GLY A 543 -43.79 -17.08 -14.75
C GLY A 543 -44.46 -17.86 -13.65
N SER A 544 -45.55 -17.35 -13.09
CA SER A 544 -46.61 -18.15 -12.54
C SER A 544 -47.92 -17.34 -12.55
N SER A 545 -48.47 -17.10 -13.71
CA SER A 545 -49.92 -16.91 -13.82
C SER A 545 -50.54 -18.29 -13.74
N SER A 546 -50.99 -18.67 -12.58
CA SER A 546 -51.94 -19.77 -12.36
C SER A 546 -53.20 -19.40 -13.09
N ALA A 547 -53.54 -20.21 -14.10
CA ALA A 547 -54.86 -20.32 -14.65
C ALA A 547 -55.77 -20.96 -13.59
N THR A 548 -56.80 -20.28 -13.22
CA THR A 548 -58.09 -20.85 -12.82
C THR A 548 -59.16 -20.00 -13.50
#